data_bce002bc2f00deedc4f5c49d28156be5
#
_entry.id   bce002bc2f00deedc4f5c49d28156be5
#
_cell.length_a   1.000
_cell.length_b   1.000
_cell.length_c   1.000
_cell.angle_alpha   90.00
_cell.angle_beta   90.00
_cell.angle_gamma   90.00
#
_symmetry.space_group_name_H-M   'P 1'
#
loop_
_entity.id
_entity.type
_entity.pdbx_description
1 polymer ?
#
loop_
_entity_poly.entity_id
_entity_poly.type
_entity_poly.pdbx_seq_one_letter_code
_entity_poly.pdbx_strand_id
1 'polypeptide(L)'
;MKNVSERILANPKYSKSLEWGKLIFMTGAAQVLVQATGLLTGILIIRMLPTQEYALYTLANTMLGTMTVLADGGISSGVMAQGGKVWKSRTELGKVLVTGMELRKKFAVFSLLVALPILIYLLWLQNAQPWVITLIVLALIPAFFSALSDSLLETIPKLHQDIKPLQANQAQVGLFRLFLSSAAVFIFPFTFIALLMNGIPRIIGNLKLRKIALRFADTKQAVDPVYQKEILKMVKRRLPGAIYYCLSGQITIWLISILGTTKSIAQVGALSRLGMVLTVFTVLFSTLIVPRFARAASNRGLLISNFIKIMLVLVLVNVVIMAIVYLFPEQLLWILGNQYSNLSDALFLSIAGSCLTLISGCIFTLSTSRGWVINPAVSIPVNLLAVIAGILLMDVSSLKGILTMNIMIAGVQLLLLLGFLIIKLKGVEDEQ
;
A
#
# COMPACT_ATOMS: atom_id res chain seq x y z
N MET A 1 -16.07 36.75 24.08
CA MET A 1 -15.62 35.53 23.41
C MET A 1 -14.19 35.08 23.73
N LYS A 2 -13.22 35.95 24.04
CA LYS A 2 -11.87 35.59 24.47
C LYS A 2 -11.80 34.75 25.78
N ASN A 3 -12.66 35.00 26.76
CA ASN A 3 -12.66 34.31 28.06
C ASN A 3 -13.13 32.84 28.04
N VAL A 4 -13.84 32.39 27.01
CA VAL A 4 -14.33 31.01 26.92
C VAL A 4 -13.24 30.11 26.30
N SER A 5 -12.47 30.62 25.34
CA SER A 5 -11.36 29.88 24.73
C SER A 5 -10.20 29.68 25.69
N GLU A 6 -9.91 30.65 26.57
CA GLU A 6 -8.87 30.53 27.60
C GLU A 6 -9.25 29.55 28.71
N ARG A 7 -10.54 29.50 29.11
CA ARG A 7 -11.03 28.50 30.09
C ARG A 7 -11.05 27.07 29.54
N ILE A 8 -11.31 26.89 28.24
CA ILE A 8 -11.26 25.58 27.57
C ILE A 8 -9.80 25.11 27.45
N LEU A 9 -8.85 26.00 27.16
CA LEU A 9 -7.42 25.68 27.08
C LEU A 9 -6.78 25.40 28.44
N ALA A 10 -7.33 25.93 29.53
CA ALA A 10 -6.84 25.72 30.90
C ALA A 10 -7.22 24.32 31.48
N ASN A 11 -8.14 23.59 30.86
CA ASN A 11 -8.50 22.25 31.35
C ASN A 11 -7.61 21.18 30.68
N PRO A 12 -6.77 20.44 31.45
CA PRO A 12 -5.76 19.51 30.90
C PRO A 12 -6.35 18.35 30.10
N LYS A 13 -7.65 18.03 30.26
CA LYS A 13 -8.35 17.05 29.41
C LYS A 13 -8.69 17.60 28.04
N TYR A 14 -9.10 18.87 27.93
CA TYR A 14 -9.44 19.50 26.65
C TYR A 14 -8.20 19.91 25.85
N SER A 15 -7.13 20.38 26.52
CA SER A 15 -5.86 20.70 25.84
C SER A 15 -5.26 19.46 25.18
N LYS A 16 -5.22 18.33 25.89
CA LYS A 16 -4.78 17.05 25.31
C LYS A 16 -5.66 16.61 24.12
N SER A 17 -6.97 16.75 24.22
CA SER A 17 -7.88 16.34 23.13
C SER A 17 -7.73 17.26 21.91
N LEU A 18 -7.47 18.55 22.09
CA LEU A 18 -7.17 19.51 21.04
C LEU A 18 -5.81 19.24 20.36
N GLU A 19 -4.79 18.91 21.15
CA GLU A 19 -3.48 18.52 20.61
C GLU A 19 -3.57 17.24 19.78
N TRP A 20 -4.31 16.23 20.27
CA TRP A 20 -4.59 15.01 19.52
C TRP A 20 -5.41 15.29 18.24
N GLY A 21 -6.43 16.14 18.32
CA GLY A 21 -7.21 16.56 17.16
C GLY A 21 -6.34 17.26 16.11
N LYS A 22 -5.45 18.16 16.53
CA LYS A 22 -4.51 18.86 15.67
C LYS A 22 -3.48 17.89 15.04
N LEU A 23 -2.98 16.92 15.82
CA LEU A 23 -2.07 15.90 15.32
C LEU A 23 -2.74 14.99 14.29
N ILE A 24 -3.96 14.52 14.55
CA ILE A 24 -4.75 13.69 13.63
C ILE A 24 -5.06 14.46 12.34
N PHE A 25 -5.50 15.71 12.45
CA PHE A 25 -5.78 16.56 11.27
C PHE A 25 -4.52 16.78 10.44
N MET A 26 -3.41 17.15 11.07
CA MET A 26 -2.14 17.41 10.40
C MET A 26 -1.58 16.14 9.75
N THR A 27 -1.71 14.98 10.43
CA THR A 27 -1.32 13.66 9.90
C THR A 27 -2.18 13.28 8.71
N GLY A 28 -3.50 13.46 8.82
CA GLY A 28 -4.44 13.20 7.74
C GLY A 28 -4.19 14.08 6.51
N ALA A 29 -4.03 15.40 6.72
CA ALA A 29 -3.75 16.34 5.64
C ALA A 29 -2.42 16.04 4.93
N ALA A 30 -1.36 15.73 5.68
CA ALA A 30 -0.08 15.35 5.09
C ALA A 30 -0.19 14.04 4.30
N GLN A 31 -0.94 13.06 4.79
CA GLN A 31 -1.17 11.80 4.08
C GLN A 31 -1.98 12.01 2.79
N VAL A 32 -3.00 12.85 2.82
CA VAL A 32 -3.76 13.24 1.61
C VAL A 32 -2.84 13.92 0.60
N LEU A 33 -1.96 14.82 1.04
CA LEU A 33 -0.98 15.48 0.17
C LEU A 33 -0.02 14.46 -0.48
N VAL A 34 0.50 13.50 0.29
CA VAL A 34 1.38 12.43 -0.21
C VAL A 34 0.65 11.57 -1.24
N GLN A 35 -0.61 11.20 -0.99
CA GLN A 35 -1.41 10.43 -1.95
C GLN A 35 -1.73 11.24 -3.21
N ALA A 36 -2.08 12.51 -3.07
CA ALA A 36 -2.36 13.39 -4.18
C ALA A 36 -1.13 13.60 -5.07
N THR A 37 0.05 13.85 -4.49
CA THR A 37 1.31 13.97 -5.26
C THR A 37 1.66 12.65 -5.95
N GLY A 38 1.42 11.50 -5.31
CA GLY A 38 1.62 10.18 -5.91
C GLY A 38 0.70 9.93 -7.10
N LEU A 39 -0.59 10.27 -6.96
CA LEU A 39 -1.58 10.17 -8.02
C LEU A 39 -1.23 11.08 -9.20
N LEU A 40 -0.96 12.36 -8.93
CA LEU A 40 -0.57 13.33 -9.97
C LEU A 40 0.68 12.89 -10.72
N THR A 41 1.73 12.45 -10.01
CA THR A 41 2.94 11.90 -10.64
C THR A 41 2.59 10.72 -11.56
N GLY A 42 1.72 9.81 -11.08
CA GLY A 42 1.27 8.66 -11.86
C GLY A 42 0.53 9.07 -13.14
N ILE A 43 -0.40 10.02 -13.04
CA ILE A 43 -1.18 10.54 -14.18
C ILE A 43 -0.26 11.22 -15.21
N LEU A 44 0.69 12.05 -14.76
CA LEU A 44 1.63 12.72 -15.65
C LEU A 44 2.52 11.71 -16.39
N ILE A 45 3.03 10.69 -15.71
CA ILE A 45 3.80 9.63 -16.35
C ILE A 45 2.96 8.88 -17.40
N ILE A 46 1.68 8.57 -17.13
CA ILE A 46 0.78 7.93 -18.09
C ILE A 46 0.57 8.77 -19.33
N ARG A 47 0.43 10.10 -19.18
CA ARG A 47 0.20 11.01 -20.28
C ARG A 47 1.43 11.28 -21.14
N MET A 48 2.62 11.20 -20.52
CA MET A 48 3.89 11.56 -21.17
C MET A 48 4.58 10.36 -21.79
N LEU A 49 4.43 9.15 -21.24
CA LEU A 49 5.06 7.96 -21.79
C LEU A 49 4.27 7.39 -22.97
N PRO A 50 4.93 6.95 -24.05
CA PRO A 50 4.33 6.08 -25.05
C PRO A 50 3.76 4.82 -24.42
N THR A 51 2.71 4.23 -25.03
CA THR A 51 2.01 3.06 -24.50
C THR A 51 2.95 1.90 -24.16
N GLN A 52 3.93 1.63 -25.02
CA GLN A 52 4.91 0.56 -24.80
C GLN A 52 5.79 0.87 -23.59
N GLU A 53 6.35 2.07 -23.50
CA GLU A 53 7.17 2.51 -22.36
C GLU A 53 6.36 2.48 -21.07
N TYR A 54 5.09 2.90 -21.10
CA TYR A 54 4.23 2.83 -19.92
C TYR A 54 3.91 1.40 -19.48
N ALA A 55 3.81 0.45 -20.42
CA ALA A 55 3.69 -0.98 -20.07
C ALA A 55 4.93 -1.49 -19.35
N LEU A 56 6.14 -1.20 -19.85
CA LEU A 56 7.40 -1.56 -19.20
C LEU A 56 7.53 -0.90 -17.81
N TYR A 57 7.13 0.38 -17.70
CA TYR A 57 7.07 1.09 -16.42
C TYR A 57 6.12 0.40 -15.42
N THR A 58 4.95 -0.03 -15.88
CA THR A 58 3.96 -0.73 -15.04
C THR A 58 4.53 -2.03 -14.51
N LEU A 59 5.19 -2.83 -15.36
CA LEU A 59 5.86 -4.08 -14.95
C LEU A 59 6.97 -3.82 -13.93
N ALA A 60 7.86 -2.87 -14.21
CA ALA A 60 8.99 -2.55 -13.35
C ALA A 60 8.52 -2.02 -11.97
N ASN A 61 7.53 -1.13 -11.97
CA ASN A 61 6.97 -0.57 -10.72
C ASN A 61 6.23 -1.63 -9.89
N THR A 62 5.51 -2.54 -10.55
CA THR A 62 4.85 -3.69 -9.92
C THR A 62 5.88 -4.62 -9.28
N MET A 63 6.96 -4.94 -9.99
CA MET A 63 8.03 -5.77 -9.45
C MET A 63 8.79 -5.09 -8.32
N LEU A 64 8.97 -3.77 -8.34
CA LEU A 64 9.54 -3.02 -7.22
C LEU A 64 8.68 -3.19 -5.95
N GLY A 65 7.36 -3.12 -6.08
CA GLY A 65 6.43 -3.40 -4.98
C GLY A 65 6.59 -4.83 -4.44
N THR A 66 6.62 -5.81 -5.33
CA THR A 66 6.85 -7.23 -5.01
C THR A 66 8.16 -7.44 -4.25
N MET A 67 9.25 -6.90 -4.78
CA MET A 67 10.59 -7.00 -4.17
C MET A 67 10.60 -6.41 -2.75
N THR A 68 9.97 -5.26 -2.55
CA THR A 68 9.96 -4.60 -1.24
C THR A 68 9.17 -5.38 -0.21
N VAL A 69 8.03 -5.98 -0.58
CA VAL A 69 7.22 -6.81 0.32
C VAL A 69 7.94 -8.11 0.69
N LEU A 70 8.55 -8.78 -0.29
CA LEU A 70 9.33 -10.01 -0.07
C LEU A 70 10.55 -9.75 0.83
N ALA A 71 11.29 -8.67 0.58
CA ALA A 71 12.45 -8.29 1.37
C ALA A 71 12.09 -7.80 2.79
N ASP A 72 10.87 -7.27 3.01
CA ASP A 72 10.37 -6.97 4.34
C ASP A 72 9.98 -8.24 5.10
N GLY A 73 9.20 -9.10 4.50
CA GLY A 73 8.76 -10.39 5.07
C GLY A 73 8.21 -10.32 6.50
N GLY A 74 7.92 -9.12 7.03
CA GLY A 74 7.52 -8.88 8.41
C GLY A 74 8.64 -8.38 9.34
N ILE A 75 9.84 -8.10 8.83
CA ILE A 75 10.96 -7.54 9.60
C ILE A 75 10.58 -6.20 10.24
N SER A 76 9.93 -5.30 9.49
CA SER A 76 9.43 -4.02 10.04
C SER A 76 8.53 -4.21 11.25
N SER A 77 7.66 -5.22 11.22
CA SER A 77 6.77 -5.54 12.34
C SER A 77 7.55 -6.08 13.54
N GLY A 78 8.59 -6.88 13.28
CA GLY A 78 9.49 -7.39 14.33
C GLY A 78 10.28 -6.26 15.00
N VAL A 79 10.83 -5.35 14.19
CA VAL A 79 11.56 -4.15 14.68
C VAL A 79 10.61 -3.24 15.47
N MET A 80 9.38 -3.03 15.01
CA MET A 80 8.38 -2.25 15.73
C MET A 80 8.04 -2.89 17.09
N ALA A 81 7.84 -4.21 17.13
CA ALA A 81 7.48 -4.93 18.36
C ALA A 81 8.60 -4.95 19.39
N GLN A 82 9.85 -5.21 18.97
CA GLN A 82 10.99 -5.22 19.87
C GLN A 82 11.41 -3.79 20.25
N GLY A 83 11.43 -2.87 19.28
CA GLY A 83 11.72 -1.46 19.53
C GLY A 83 10.73 -0.81 20.49
N GLY A 84 9.45 -1.21 20.43
CA GLY A 84 8.42 -0.75 21.37
C GLY A 84 8.69 -1.13 22.83
N LYS A 85 9.42 -2.21 23.09
CA LYS A 85 9.81 -2.61 24.46
C LYS A 85 10.97 -1.75 25.03
N VAL A 86 11.83 -1.24 24.13
CA VAL A 86 13.09 -0.56 24.49
C VAL A 86 13.19 0.88 23.96
N TRP A 87 12.07 1.46 23.54
CA TRP A 87 12.03 2.75 22.85
C TRP A 87 12.68 3.91 23.64
N LYS A 88 12.74 3.83 24.98
CA LYS A 88 13.36 4.82 25.84
C LYS A 88 14.89 4.75 25.85
N SER A 89 15.47 3.61 25.51
CA SER A 89 16.91 3.41 25.49
C SER A 89 17.48 3.58 24.10
N ARG A 90 18.23 4.63 23.86
CA ARG A 90 18.83 4.94 22.57
C ARG A 90 19.78 3.84 22.08
N THR A 91 20.51 3.21 23.00
CA THR A 91 21.44 2.10 22.71
C THR A 91 20.70 0.83 22.31
N GLU A 92 19.72 0.39 23.13
CA GLU A 92 18.95 -0.84 22.84
C GLU A 92 18.09 -0.69 21.60
N LEU A 93 17.46 0.49 21.42
CA LEU A 93 16.71 0.79 20.19
C LEU A 93 17.62 0.77 18.96
N GLY A 94 18.87 1.22 19.13
CA GLY A 94 19.93 1.15 18.11
C GLY A 94 20.26 -0.29 17.73
N LYS A 95 20.45 -1.19 18.70
CA LYS A 95 20.70 -2.62 18.45
C LYS A 95 19.54 -3.26 17.67
N VAL A 96 18.27 -2.99 18.06
CA VAL A 96 17.08 -3.48 17.36
C VAL A 96 17.05 -3.00 15.91
N LEU A 97 17.31 -1.70 15.67
CA LEU A 97 17.31 -1.12 14.33
C LEU A 97 18.42 -1.72 13.45
N VAL A 98 19.65 -1.79 13.95
CA VAL A 98 20.81 -2.33 13.22
C VAL A 98 20.59 -3.80 12.88
N THR A 99 20.10 -4.59 13.85
CA THR A 99 19.74 -6.01 13.64
C THR A 99 18.66 -6.16 12.56
N GLY A 100 17.62 -5.33 12.59
CA GLY A 100 16.59 -5.31 11.57
C GLY A 100 17.11 -4.94 10.18
N MET A 101 18.01 -3.95 10.09
CA MET A 101 18.64 -3.54 8.83
C MET A 101 19.52 -4.65 8.25
N GLU A 102 20.28 -5.35 9.08
CA GLU A 102 21.14 -6.45 8.63
C GLU A 102 20.33 -7.66 8.13
N LEU A 103 19.28 -8.03 8.85
CA LEU A 103 18.34 -9.05 8.38
C LEU A 103 17.73 -8.65 7.03
N ARG A 104 17.32 -7.40 6.90
CA ARG A 104 16.70 -6.90 5.68
C ARG A 104 17.64 -6.90 4.49
N LYS A 105 18.92 -6.63 4.67
CA LYS A 105 19.92 -6.77 3.60
C LYS A 105 19.97 -8.20 3.07
N LYS A 106 19.99 -9.21 3.95
CA LYS A 106 19.98 -10.62 3.56
C LYS A 106 18.72 -11.00 2.79
N PHE A 107 17.54 -10.58 3.27
CA PHE A 107 16.27 -10.80 2.59
C PHE A 107 16.15 -10.01 1.28
N ALA A 108 16.77 -8.82 1.19
CA ALA A 108 16.83 -8.03 -0.03
C ALA A 108 17.62 -8.74 -1.14
N VAL A 109 18.78 -9.33 -0.82
CA VAL A 109 19.55 -10.11 -1.78
C VAL A 109 18.73 -11.29 -2.30
N PHE A 110 18.08 -12.03 -1.40
CA PHE A 110 17.19 -13.13 -1.80
C PHE A 110 16.05 -12.65 -2.68
N SER A 111 15.39 -11.55 -2.30
CA SER A 111 14.30 -10.96 -3.08
C SER A 111 14.75 -10.52 -4.48
N LEU A 112 15.94 -9.93 -4.61
CA LEU A 112 16.51 -9.55 -5.90
C LEU A 112 16.82 -10.77 -6.77
N LEU A 113 17.44 -11.81 -6.18
CA LEU A 113 17.77 -13.05 -6.90
C LEU A 113 16.54 -13.75 -7.48
N VAL A 114 15.39 -13.65 -6.82
CA VAL A 114 14.14 -14.25 -7.31
C VAL A 114 13.42 -13.31 -8.28
N ALA A 115 13.29 -12.04 -7.93
CA ALA A 115 12.40 -11.13 -8.66
C ALA A 115 13.05 -10.50 -9.90
N LEU A 116 14.38 -10.29 -9.94
CA LEU A 116 15.04 -9.74 -11.14
C LEU A 116 14.97 -10.68 -12.36
N PRO A 117 15.24 -11.99 -12.26
CA PRO A 117 15.05 -12.88 -13.40
C PRO A 117 13.61 -12.88 -13.93
N ILE A 118 12.62 -12.84 -13.03
CA ILE A 118 11.21 -12.74 -13.41
C ILE A 118 10.94 -11.43 -14.15
N LEU A 119 11.43 -10.31 -13.63
CA LEU A 119 11.27 -9.00 -14.29
C LEU A 119 11.92 -8.99 -15.67
N ILE A 120 13.16 -9.48 -15.79
CA ILE A 120 13.89 -9.54 -17.06
C ILE A 120 13.09 -10.38 -18.08
N TYR A 121 12.59 -11.54 -17.66
CA TYR A 121 11.75 -12.39 -18.50
C TYR A 121 10.46 -11.68 -18.96
N LEU A 122 9.75 -11.01 -18.04
CA LEU A 122 8.53 -10.26 -18.38
C LEU A 122 8.79 -9.09 -19.32
N LEU A 123 9.91 -8.36 -19.13
CA LEU A 123 10.30 -7.27 -20.05
C LEU A 123 10.70 -7.81 -21.44
N TRP A 124 11.38 -8.94 -21.47
CA TRP A 124 11.73 -9.62 -22.72
C TRP A 124 10.51 -10.09 -23.51
N LEU A 125 9.49 -10.62 -22.84
CA LEU A 125 8.20 -10.98 -23.46
C LEU A 125 7.48 -9.79 -24.10
N GLN A 126 7.74 -8.56 -23.60
CA GLN A 126 7.20 -7.32 -24.19
C GLN A 126 8.09 -6.73 -25.28
N ASN A 127 9.03 -7.53 -25.84
CA ASN A 127 9.96 -7.11 -26.89
C ASN A 127 10.84 -5.91 -26.50
N ALA A 128 11.15 -5.74 -25.20
CA ALA A 128 12.07 -4.71 -24.76
C ALA A 128 13.50 -5.05 -25.20
N GLN A 129 14.22 -4.07 -25.73
CA GLN A 129 15.59 -4.25 -26.18
C GLN A 129 16.51 -4.51 -24.96
N PRO A 130 17.56 -5.34 -25.09
CA PRO A 130 18.43 -5.71 -23.98
C PRO A 130 19.04 -4.53 -23.22
N TRP A 131 19.39 -3.46 -23.91
CA TRP A 131 19.93 -2.24 -23.28
C TRP A 131 18.85 -1.51 -22.45
N VAL A 132 17.58 -1.50 -22.90
CA VAL A 132 16.46 -0.92 -22.13
C VAL A 132 16.23 -1.74 -20.86
N ILE A 133 16.22 -3.08 -20.95
CA ILE A 133 16.10 -3.98 -19.79
C ILE A 133 17.20 -3.67 -18.78
N THR A 134 18.45 -3.58 -19.23
CA THR A 134 19.60 -3.27 -18.36
C THR A 134 19.44 -1.93 -17.65
N LEU A 135 19.02 -0.88 -18.36
CA LEU A 135 18.80 0.44 -17.77
C LEU A 135 17.64 0.46 -16.77
N ILE A 136 16.54 -0.28 -17.06
CA ILE A 136 15.42 -0.44 -16.13
C ILE A 136 15.90 -1.12 -14.84
N VAL A 137 16.65 -2.21 -14.93
CA VAL A 137 17.19 -2.93 -13.77
C VAL A 137 18.13 -2.02 -12.96
N LEU A 138 19.05 -1.31 -13.61
CA LEU A 138 19.95 -0.37 -12.96
C LEU A 138 19.22 0.77 -12.25
N ALA A 139 18.15 1.30 -12.86
CA ALA A 139 17.32 2.34 -12.27
C ALA A 139 16.53 1.86 -11.05
N LEU A 140 16.14 0.57 -11.05
CA LEU A 140 15.26 -0.01 -10.05
C LEU A 140 16.01 -0.38 -8.77
N ILE A 141 17.27 -0.81 -8.85
CA ILE A 141 18.07 -1.22 -7.69
C ILE A 141 18.20 -0.12 -6.61
N PRO A 142 18.62 1.12 -6.92
CA PRO A 142 18.70 2.18 -5.92
C PRO A 142 17.35 2.54 -5.30
N ALA A 143 16.29 2.56 -6.10
CA ALA A 143 14.93 2.81 -5.64
C ALA A 143 14.46 1.73 -4.64
N PHE A 144 14.79 0.45 -4.91
CA PHE A 144 14.50 -0.68 -4.05
C PHE A 144 15.20 -0.56 -2.69
N PHE A 145 16.51 -0.33 -2.65
CA PHE A 145 17.25 -0.21 -1.39
C PHE A 145 16.78 0.99 -0.56
N SER A 146 16.46 2.12 -1.22
CA SER A 146 15.89 3.28 -0.53
C SER A 146 14.52 2.95 0.07
N ALA A 147 13.66 2.25 -0.66
CA ALA A 147 12.35 1.83 -0.21
C ALA A 147 12.43 0.94 1.05
N LEU A 148 13.36 0.01 1.05
CA LEU A 148 13.60 -0.87 2.19
C LEU A 148 14.09 -0.09 3.41
N SER A 149 15.08 0.76 3.26
CA SER A 149 15.62 1.56 4.34
C SER A 149 14.56 2.47 4.95
N ASP A 150 13.73 3.13 4.14
CA ASP A 150 12.67 4.04 4.59
C ASP A 150 11.75 3.38 5.61
N SER A 151 11.19 2.21 5.32
CA SER A 151 10.17 1.57 6.16
C SER A 151 10.71 1.14 7.55
N LEU A 152 12.00 0.83 7.66
CA LEU A 152 12.65 0.56 8.96
C LEU A 152 12.96 1.85 9.72
N LEU A 153 13.54 2.84 9.03
CA LEU A 153 13.88 4.12 9.65
C LEU A 153 12.65 4.86 10.16
N GLU A 154 11.51 4.76 9.45
CA GLU A 154 10.23 5.33 9.89
C GLU A 154 9.71 4.74 11.21
N THR A 155 10.09 3.51 11.55
CA THR A 155 9.67 2.86 12.79
C THR A 155 10.15 3.65 14.01
N ILE A 156 11.35 4.22 13.96
CA ILE A 156 11.97 4.93 15.09
C ILE A 156 11.20 6.20 15.48
N PRO A 157 10.96 7.18 14.59
CA PRO A 157 10.16 8.36 14.94
C PRO A 157 8.69 8.01 15.24
N LYS A 158 8.14 6.94 14.65
CA LYS A 158 6.79 6.45 14.99
C LYS A 158 6.69 5.98 16.45
N LEU A 159 7.72 5.26 16.95
CA LEU A 159 7.78 4.82 18.35
C LEU A 159 7.87 6.02 19.33
N HIS A 160 8.55 7.08 18.93
CA HIS A 160 8.67 8.31 19.72
C HIS A 160 7.54 9.33 19.47
N GLN A 161 6.55 8.99 18.62
CA GLN A 161 5.46 9.87 18.19
C GLN A 161 5.95 11.21 17.57
N ASP A 162 7.20 11.25 17.10
CA ASP A 162 7.78 12.40 16.37
C ASP A 162 7.37 12.35 14.90
N ILE A 163 6.05 12.55 14.67
CA ILE A 163 5.41 12.33 13.37
C ILE A 163 5.61 13.52 12.42
N LYS A 164 5.75 14.76 12.96
CA LYS A 164 5.88 15.97 12.13
C LYS A 164 7.07 15.94 11.16
N PRO A 165 8.33 15.66 11.59
CA PRO A 165 9.46 15.59 10.67
C PRO A 165 9.33 14.46 9.65
N LEU A 166 8.70 13.33 10.06
CA LEU A 166 8.45 12.21 9.18
C LEU A 166 7.51 12.60 8.02
N GLN A 167 6.38 13.24 8.34
CA GLN A 167 5.41 13.68 7.34
C GLN A 167 5.92 14.79 6.46
N ALA A 168 6.66 15.75 7.05
CA ALA A 168 7.32 16.81 6.27
C ALA A 168 8.29 16.21 5.25
N ASN A 169 9.07 15.19 5.65
CA ASN A 169 9.97 14.48 4.75
C ASN A 169 9.20 13.76 3.63
N GLN A 170 8.13 13.03 3.96
CA GLN A 170 7.31 12.33 2.97
C GLN A 170 6.65 13.30 1.96
N ALA A 171 6.12 14.43 2.44
CA ALA A 171 5.55 15.47 1.58
C ALA A 171 6.61 16.11 0.66
N GLN A 172 7.80 16.43 1.20
CA GLN A 172 8.91 16.98 0.40
C GLN A 172 9.36 15.99 -0.68
N VAL A 173 9.51 14.70 -0.34
CA VAL A 173 9.84 13.63 -1.30
C VAL A 173 8.77 13.53 -2.37
N GLY A 174 7.47 13.57 -1.98
CA GLY A 174 6.35 13.51 -2.91
C GLY A 174 6.34 14.69 -3.90
N LEU A 175 6.48 15.91 -3.40
CA LEU A 175 6.55 17.11 -4.24
C LEU A 175 7.78 17.10 -5.17
N PHE A 176 8.96 16.80 -4.62
CA PHE A 176 10.18 16.75 -5.41
C PHE A 176 10.11 15.67 -6.50
N ARG A 177 9.52 14.51 -6.17
CA ARG A 177 9.24 13.45 -7.15
C ARG A 177 8.30 13.93 -8.25
N LEU A 178 7.21 14.62 -7.90
CA LEU A 178 6.26 15.15 -8.88
C LEU A 178 6.96 16.06 -9.89
N PHE A 179 7.72 17.06 -9.44
CA PHE A 179 8.41 17.99 -10.32
C PHE A 179 9.51 17.33 -11.13
N LEU A 180 10.39 16.56 -10.48
CA LEU A 180 11.54 15.93 -11.13
C LEU A 180 11.12 14.89 -12.17
N SER A 181 10.16 14.01 -11.82
CA SER A 181 9.66 12.99 -12.76
C SER A 181 8.93 13.63 -13.93
N SER A 182 8.10 14.65 -13.69
CA SER A 182 7.37 15.33 -14.78
C SER A 182 8.31 16.04 -15.73
N ALA A 183 9.27 16.82 -15.21
CA ALA A 183 10.23 17.54 -16.05
C ALA A 183 11.11 16.58 -16.88
N ALA A 184 11.64 15.53 -16.24
CA ALA A 184 12.54 14.60 -16.92
C ALA A 184 11.81 13.73 -17.96
N VAL A 185 10.60 13.23 -17.64
CA VAL A 185 9.83 12.41 -18.58
C VAL A 185 9.28 13.25 -19.75
N PHE A 186 9.02 14.54 -19.53
CA PHE A 186 8.66 15.46 -20.61
C PHE A 186 9.76 15.59 -21.66
N ILE A 187 11.04 15.63 -21.22
CA ILE A 187 12.20 15.75 -22.13
C ILE A 187 12.58 14.38 -22.71
N PHE A 188 12.57 13.35 -21.86
CA PHE A 188 13.01 11.99 -22.19
C PHE A 188 11.93 10.97 -21.80
N PRO A 189 10.98 10.64 -22.68
CA PRO A 189 9.85 9.77 -22.36
C PRO A 189 10.22 8.28 -22.39
N PHE A 190 11.15 7.89 -21.51
CA PHE A 190 11.62 6.50 -21.35
C PHE A 190 11.32 5.96 -19.96
N THR A 191 11.03 4.67 -19.88
CA THR A 191 10.73 3.95 -18.63
C THR A 191 11.83 4.12 -17.59
N PHE A 192 13.09 3.91 -17.95
CA PHE A 192 14.21 3.99 -17.01
C PHE A 192 14.40 5.40 -16.45
N ILE A 193 14.11 6.45 -17.22
CA ILE A 193 14.10 7.84 -16.74
C ILE A 193 13.01 8.04 -15.70
N ALA A 194 11.79 7.58 -15.98
CA ALA A 194 10.67 7.66 -15.03
C ALA A 194 11.00 6.96 -13.71
N LEU A 195 11.64 5.78 -13.75
CA LEU A 195 12.04 5.02 -12.56
C LEU A 195 13.16 5.72 -11.78
N LEU A 196 14.20 6.21 -12.47
CA LEU A 196 15.29 6.97 -11.83
C LEU A 196 14.77 8.22 -11.13
N MET A 197 13.92 9.01 -11.82
CA MET A 197 13.39 10.26 -11.29
C MET A 197 12.37 10.03 -10.16
N ASN A 198 11.76 8.87 -10.09
CA ASN A 198 10.99 8.44 -8.92
C ASN A 198 11.89 8.01 -7.75
N GLY A 199 13.06 7.42 -8.04
CA GLY A 199 14.01 6.91 -7.06
C GLY A 199 14.85 7.99 -6.38
N ILE A 200 15.37 8.97 -7.14
CA ILE A 200 16.28 10.01 -6.63
C ILE A 200 15.70 10.80 -5.45
N PRO A 201 14.46 11.34 -5.50
CA PRO A 201 13.86 12.02 -4.36
C PRO A 201 13.74 11.14 -3.13
N ARG A 202 13.50 9.85 -3.34
CA ARG A 202 13.40 8.87 -2.26
C ARG A 202 14.76 8.63 -1.58
N ILE A 203 15.85 8.57 -2.35
CA ILE A 203 17.23 8.49 -1.80
C ILE A 203 17.53 9.70 -0.92
N ILE A 204 17.21 10.91 -1.40
CA ILE A 204 17.41 12.15 -0.65
C ILE A 204 16.56 12.16 0.62
N GLY A 205 15.29 11.72 0.52
CA GLY A 205 14.38 11.57 1.65
C GLY A 205 14.90 10.56 2.68
N ASN A 206 15.46 9.44 2.22
CA ASN A 206 16.07 8.42 3.07
C ASN A 206 17.25 8.98 3.91
N LEU A 207 18.10 9.80 3.30
CA LEU A 207 19.19 10.46 4.02
C LEU A 207 18.68 11.41 5.12
N LYS A 208 17.61 12.15 4.85
CA LYS A 208 16.93 12.99 5.87
C LYS A 208 16.29 12.14 6.96
N LEU A 209 15.60 11.08 6.57
CA LEU A 209 14.95 10.15 7.49
C LEU A 209 15.95 9.45 8.41
N ARG A 210 17.11 9.08 7.88
CA ARG A 210 18.22 8.55 8.67
C ARG A 210 18.68 9.53 9.74
N LYS A 211 18.81 10.82 9.39
CA LYS A 211 19.17 11.88 10.39
C LYS A 211 18.09 12.01 11.47
N ILE A 212 16.80 11.85 11.13
CA ILE A 212 15.69 11.87 12.10
C ILE A 212 15.79 10.66 13.03
N ALA A 213 15.99 9.46 12.50
CA ALA A 213 16.09 8.22 13.27
C ALA A 213 17.30 8.23 14.23
N LEU A 214 18.45 8.77 13.80
CA LEU A 214 19.68 8.87 14.59
C LEU A 214 19.54 9.75 15.85
N ARG A 215 18.53 10.60 15.93
CA ARG A 215 18.25 11.35 17.16
C ARG A 215 17.84 10.43 18.31
N PHE A 216 17.19 9.32 17.99
CA PHE A 216 16.55 8.42 18.95
C PHE A 216 17.22 7.04 19.05
N ALA A 217 17.99 6.62 18.04
CA ALA A 217 18.65 5.32 18.00
C ALA A 217 20.13 5.46 17.64
N ASP A 218 20.99 4.75 18.37
CA ASP A 218 22.42 4.71 18.10
C ASP A 218 22.74 3.59 17.12
N THR A 219 23.00 3.93 15.86
CA THR A 219 23.31 2.95 14.80
C THR A 219 24.76 2.45 14.79
N LYS A 220 25.60 2.86 15.75
CA LYS A 220 26.96 2.32 15.90
C LYS A 220 27.00 0.98 16.65
N GLN A 221 25.83 0.53 17.11
CA GLN A 221 25.71 -0.72 17.86
C GLN A 221 25.92 -1.96 16.96
N ALA A 222 26.40 -3.05 17.55
CA ALA A 222 26.51 -4.34 16.88
C ALA A 222 25.14 -5.02 16.74
N VAL A 223 25.05 -5.97 15.83
CA VAL A 223 23.90 -6.87 15.67
C VAL A 223 23.75 -7.72 16.94
N ASP A 224 22.55 -7.78 17.49
CA ASP A 224 22.25 -8.52 18.71
C ASP A 224 21.53 -9.84 18.35
N PRO A 225 22.11 -11.03 18.70
CA PRO A 225 21.52 -12.34 18.40
C PRO A 225 20.13 -12.56 19.05
N VAL A 226 19.86 -11.94 20.20
CA VAL A 226 18.56 -12.07 20.88
C VAL A 226 17.48 -11.38 20.07
N TYR A 227 17.70 -10.12 19.68
CA TYR A 227 16.77 -9.39 18.81
C TYR A 227 16.65 -10.05 17.44
N GLN A 228 17.74 -10.59 16.89
CA GLN A 228 17.71 -11.33 15.62
C GLN A 228 16.75 -12.53 15.69
N LYS A 229 16.84 -13.34 16.74
CA LYS A 229 15.97 -14.51 16.95
C LYS A 229 14.51 -14.10 17.07
N GLU A 230 14.21 -13.05 17.85
CA GLU A 230 12.83 -12.57 18.06
C GLU A 230 12.22 -11.97 16.79
N ILE A 231 13.00 -11.18 16.02
CA ILE A 231 12.55 -10.65 14.73
C ILE A 231 12.29 -11.80 13.74
N LEU A 232 13.20 -12.78 13.64
CA LEU A 232 13.01 -13.95 12.76
C LEU A 232 11.80 -14.80 13.14
N LYS A 233 11.48 -14.92 14.42
CA LYS A 233 10.24 -15.58 14.88
C LYS A 233 9.00 -14.89 14.31
N MET A 234 8.98 -13.56 14.31
CA MET A 234 7.92 -12.75 13.69
C MET A 234 7.86 -12.95 12.17
N VAL A 235 9.05 -12.96 11.51
CA VAL A 235 9.16 -13.19 10.07
C VAL A 235 8.59 -14.55 9.69
N LYS A 236 8.99 -15.63 10.37
CA LYS A 236 8.47 -16.99 10.11
C LYS A 236 6.95 -17.06 10.16
N ARG A 237 6.33 -16.30 11.07
CA ARG A 237 4.87 -16.26 11.21
C ARG A 237 4.17 -15.42 10.13
N ARG A 238 4.82 -14.34 9.66
CA ARG A 238 4.21 -13.38 8.72
C ARG A 238 4.57 -13.58 7.26
N LEU A 239 5.76 -14.15 7.00
CA LEU A 239 6.28 -14.33 5.64
C LEU A 239 5.34 -15.11 4.71
N PRO A 240 4.71 -16.22 5.10
CA PRO A 240 3.78 -16.92 4.21
C PRO A 240 2.60 -16.05 3.77
N GLY A 241 2.02 -15.30 4.71
CA GLY A 241 0.94 -14.35 4.40
C GLY A 241 1.41 -13.18 3.53
N ALA A 242 2.64 -12.67 3.75
CA ALA A 242 3.22 -11.61 2.94
C ALA A 242 3.49 -12.07 1.50
N ILE A 243 4.04 -13.28 1.33
CA ILE A 243 4.25 -13.89 0.00
C ILE A 243 2.91 -14.04 -0.71
N TYR A 244 1.93 -14.62 -0.05
CA TYR A 244 0.59 -14.79 -0.63
C TYR A 244 -0.03 -13.45 -1.05
N TYR A 245 -0.04 -12.46 -0.15
CA TYR A 245 -0.58 -11.13 -0.44
C TYR A 245 0.14 -10.46 -1.61
N CYS A 246 1.45 -10.60 -1.68
CA CYS A 246 2.26 -10.08 -2.76
C CYS A 246 1.90 -10.73 -4.10
N LEU A 247 1.83 -12.06 -4.14
CA LEU A 247 1.48 -12.82 -5.34
C LEU A 247 0.06 -12.50 -5.80
N SER A 248 -0.91 -12.51 -4.89
CA SER A 248 -2.31 -12.23 -5.21
C SER A 248 -2.54 -10.80 -5.71
N GLY A 249 -1.84 -9.82 -5.14
CA GLY A 249 -1.94 -8.42 -5.55
C GLY A 249 -1.35 -8.12 -6.92
N GLN A 250 -0.43 -8.95 -7.42
CA GLN A 250 0.27 -8.74 -8.68
C GLN A 250 -0.15 -9.72 -9.79
N ILE A 251 -0.96 -10.72 -9.45
CA ILE A 251 -1.29 -11.82 -10.36
C ILE A 251 -1.95 -11.32 -11.65
N THR A 252 -2.77 -10.29 -11.56
CA THR A 252 -3.43 -9.66 -12.71
C THR A 252 -2.42 -9.14 -13.74
N ILE A 253 -1.43 -8.38 -13.27
CA ILE A 253 -0.41 -7.79 -14.15
C ILE A 253 0.49 -8.88 -14.72
N TRP A 254 0.80 -9.91 -13.95
CA TRP A 254 1.61 -11.02 -14.43
C TRP A 254 0.88 -11.87 -15.46
N LEU A 255 -0.39 -12.23 -15.20
CA LEU A 255 -1.20 -13.00 -16.16
C LEU A 255 -1.35 -12.26 -17.49
N ILE A 256 -1.70 -10.96 -17.44
CA ILE A 256 -1.85 -10.19 -18.67
C ILE A 256 -0.51 -9.90 -19.35
N SER A 257 0.61 -9.94 -18.63
CA SER A 257 1.94 -9.83 -19.21
C SER A 257 2.37 -11.07 -19.96
N ILE A 258 1.91 -12.26 -19.53
CA ILE A 258 2.24 -13.54 -20.15
C ILE A 258 1.27 -13.89 -21.26
N LEU A 259 -0.03 -13.65 -21.06
CA LEU A 259 -1.10 -14.13 -21.93
C LEU A 259 -1.75 -13.03 -22.78
N GLY A 260 -1.56 -11.76 -22.41
CA GLY A 260 -2.17 -10.60 -23.05
C GLY A 260 -1.22 -9.83 -23.97
N THR A 261 -1.54 -8.57 -24.20
CA THR A 261 -0.76 -7.66 -25.05
C THR A 261 -0.09 -6.54 -24.24
N THR A 262 0.97 -5.97 -24.77
CA THR A 262 1.64 -4.77 -24.19
C THR A 262 0.64 -3.63 -23.95
N LYS A 263 -0.30 -3.43 -24.88
CA LYS A 263 -1.38 -2.44 -24.76
C LYS A 263 -2.26 -2.73 -23.55
N SER A 264 -2.62 -3.99 -23.33
CA SER A 264 -3.46 -4.41 -22.19
C SER A 264 -2.76 -4.18 -20.85
N ILE A 265 -1.43 -4.37 -20.76
CA ILE A 265 -0.64 -4.07 -19.55
C ILE A 265 -0.70 -2.57 -19.23
N ALA A 266 -0.47 -1.73 -20.26
CA ALA A 266 -0.57 -0.29 -20.10
C ALA A 266 -1.97 0.15 -19.65
N GLN A 267 -3.02 -0.44 -20.23
CA GLN A 267 -4.40 -0.14 -19.89
C GLN A 267 -4.75 -0.52 -18.44
N VAL A 268 -4.37 -1.73 -18.00
CA VAL A 268 -4.55 -2.15 -16.58
C VAL A 268 -3.77 -1.22 -15.65
N GLY A 269 -2.53 -0.91 -15.99
CA GLY A 269 -1.70 0.02 -15.22
C GLY A 269 -2.32 1.41 -15.10
N ALA A 270 -2.88 1.95 -16.19
CA ALA A 270 -3.53 3.25 -16.21
C ALA A 270 -4.84 3.26 -15.40
N LEU A 271 -5.72 2.28 -15.60
CA LEU A 271 -6.98 2.16 -14.87
C LEU A 271 -6.76 1.98 -13.35
N SER A 272 -5.72 1.23 -12.95
CA SER A 272 -5.37 1.04 -11.55
C SER A 272 -5.01 2.36 -10.84
N ARG A 273 -4.54 3.37 -11.57
CA ARG A 273 -4.25 4.71 -10.99
C ARG A 273 -5.50 5.43 -10.56
N LEU A 274 -6.60 5.30 -11.30
CA LEU A 274 -7.89 5.86 -10.86
C LEU A 274 -8.40 5.14 -9.61
N GLY A 275 -8.21 3.82 -9.50
CA GLY A 275 -8.50 3.06 -8.29
C GLY A 275 -7.72 3.52 -7.05
N MET A 276 -6.53 4.11 -7.21
CA MET A 276 -5.75 4.64 -6.09
C MET A 276 -6.46 5.76 -5.31
N VAL A 277 -7.40 6.48 -5.91
CA VAL A 277 -8.22 7.49 -5.21
C VAL A 277 -8.98 6.86 -4.04
N LEU A 278 -9.36 5.59 -4.16
CA LEU A 278 -10.05 4.85 -3.10
C LEU A 278 -9.18 4.63 -1.85
N THR A 279 -7.85 4.71 -1.98
CA THR A 279 -6.95 4.58 -0.83
C THR A 279 -7.15 5.71 0.20
N VAL A 280 -7.60 6.89 -0.24
CA VAL A 280 -7.94 8.00 0.66
C VAL A 280 -9.07 7.58 1.61
N PHE A 281 -10.10 6.90 1.09
CA PHE A 281 -11.18 6.37 1.91
C PHE A 281 -10.68 5.32 2.91
N THR A 282 -9.76 4.46 2.51
CA THR A 282 -9.14 3.46 3.41
C THR A 282 -8.38 4.14 4.54
N VAL A 283 -7.63 5.21 4.26
CA VAL A 283 -6.90 5.97 5.29
C VAL A 283 -7.86 6.66 6.25
N LEU A 284 -8.88 7.34 5.74
CA LEU A 284 -9.91 7.99 6.58
C LEU A 284 -10.65 6.96 7.44
N PHE A 285 -11.02 5.83 6.85
CA PHE A 285 -11.70 4.74 7.55
C PHE A 285 -10.84 4.19 8.69
N SER A 286 -9.57 3.88 8.43
CA SER A 286 -8.65 3.33 9.43
C SER A 286 -8.34 4.33 10.55
N THR A 287 -8.37 5.63 10.26
CA THR A 287 -8.07 6.68 11.24
C THR A 287 -9.28 7.05 12.10
N LEU A 288 -10.48 7.11 11.51
CA LEU A 288 -11.68 7.65 12.18
C LEU A 288 -12.62 6.56 12.70
N ILE A 289 -12.82 5.49 11.93
CA ILE A 289 -13.85 4.48 12.21
C ILE A 289 -13.27 3.30 12.99
N VAL A 290 -12.15 2.76 12.56
CA VAL A 290 -11.53 1.58 13.17
C VAL A 290 -11.28 1.74 14.66
N PRO A 291 -10.70 2.84 15.19
CA PRO A 291 -10.47 2.97 16.62
C PRO A 291 -11.77 3.05 17.44
N ARG A 292 -12.84 3.61 16.87
CA ARG A 292 -14.16 3.68 17.52
C ARG A 292 -14.79 2.29 17.62
N PHE A 293 -14.71 1.52 16.54
CA PHE A 293 -15.21 0.14 16.52
C PHE A 293 -14.41 -0.78 17.49
N ALA A 294 -13.09 -0.61 17.52
CA ALA A 294 -12.22 -1.39 18.43
C ALA A 294 -12.53 -1.15 19.92
N ARG A 295 -12.93 0.09 20.28
CA ARG A 295 -13.26 0.49 21.66
C ARG A 295 -14.72 0.26 22.05
N ALA A 296 -15.58 -0.12 21.09
CA ALA A 296 -16.97 -0.38 21.37
C ALA A 296 -17.10 -1.53 22.40
N ALA A 297 -18.03 -1.38 23.35
CA ALA A 297 -18.28 -2.39 24.36
C ALA A 297 -18.57 -3.75 23.71
N SER A 298 -18.20 -4.83 24.39
CA SER A 298 -18.42 -6.22 23.95
C SER A 298 -19.90 -6.62 24.13
N ASN A 299 -20.81 -5.78 23.63
CA ASN A 299 -22.25 -6.04 23.55
C ASN A 299 -22.60 -6.41 22.13
N ARG A 300 -23.14 -7.61 21.94
CA ARG A 300 -23.48 -8.20 20.64
C ARG A 300 -24.40 -7.29 19.82
N GLY A 301 -25.48 -6.78 20.43
CA GLY A 301 -26.46 -5.93 19.73
C GLY A 301 -25.85 -4.63 19.23
N LEU A 302 -25.04 -3.99 20.09
CA LEU A 302 -24.34 -2.74 19.76
C LEU A 302 -23.30 -2.92 18.66
N LEU A 303 -22.53 -4.02 18.70
CA LEU A 303 -21.52 -4.34 17.70
C LEU A 303 -22.15 -4.62 16.33
N ILE A 304 -23.24 -5.39 16.30
CA ILE A 304 -23.97 -5.67 15.05
C ILE A 304 -24.57 -4.38 14.48
N SER A 305 -25.22 -3.56 15.33
CA SER A 305 -25.77 -2.28 14.88
C SER A 305 -24.68 -1.35 14.31
N ASN A 306 -23.55 -1.22 14.98
CA ASN A 306 -22.43 -0.42 14.49
C ASN A 306 -21.85 -0.98 13.18
N PHE A 307 -21.72 -2.30 13.09
CA PHE A 307 -21.24 -2.94 11.85
C PHE A 307 -22.19 -2.67 10.69
N ILE A 308 -23.52 -2.82 10.88
CA ILE A 308 -24.52 -2.56 9.84
C ILE A 308 -24.46 -1.09 9.39
N LYS A 309 -24.38 -0.13 10.33
CA LYS A 309 -24.25 1.30 10.01
C LYS A 309 -22.98 1.57 9.18
N ILE A 310 -21.85 0.98 9.56
CA ILE A 310 -20.59 1.11 8.83
C ILE A 310 -20.72 0.53 7.43
N MET A 311 -21.32 -0.66 7.29
CA MET A 311 -21.54 -1.30 5.98
C MET A 311 -22.46 -0.47 5.09
N LEU A 312 -23.55 0.07 5.62
CA LEU A 312 -24.46 0.96 4.86
C LEU A 312 -23.72 2.19 4.32
N VAL A 313 -22.89 2.83 5.15
CA VAL A 313 -22.08 3.99 4.70
C VAL A 313 -21.08 3.57 3.63
N LEU A 314 -20.38 2.44 3.79
CA LEU A 314 -19.43 1.95 2.80
C LEU A 314 -20.12 1.60 1.49
N VAL A 315 -21.27 0.92 1.53
CA VAL A 315 -22.04 0.60 0.32
C VAL A 315 -22.51 1.87 -0.35
N LEU A 316 -23.05 2.86 0.40
CA LEU A 316 -23.48 4.14 -0.14
C LEU A 316 -22.32 4.87 -0.86
N VAL A 317 -21.14 4.94 -0.21
CA VAL A 317 -19.95 5.56 -0.82
C VAL A 317 -19.58 4.84 -2.13
N ASN A 318 -19.59 3.51 -2.14
CA ASN A 318 -19.29 2.74 -3.35
C ASN A 318 -20.33 2.94 -4.45
N VAL A 319 -21.63 3.00 -4.11
CA VAL A 319 -22.70 3.29 -5.07
C VAL A 319 -22.51 4.69 -5.68
N VAL A 320 -22.18 5.71 -4.87
CA VAL A 320 -21.88 7.05 -5.37
C VAL A 320 -20.68 7.05 -6.30
N ILE A 321 -19.59 6.35 -5.94
CA ILE A 321 -18.41 6.22 -6.81
C ILE A 321 -18.77 5.55 -8.13
N MET A 322 -19.51 4.45 -8.11
CA MET A 322 -19.96 3.74 -9.31
C MET A 322 -20.90 4.61 -10.17
N ALA A 323 -21.79 5.39 -9.54
CA ALA A 323 -22.64 6.35 -10.25
C ALA A 323 -21.82 7.44 -10.96
N ILE A 324 -20.77 7.98 -10.31
CA ILE A 324 -19.87 8.96 -10.93
C ILE A 324 -19.15 8.33 -12.13
N VAL A 325 -18.65 7.11 -11.99
CA VAL A 325 -17.96 6.40 -13.08
C VAL A 325 -18.90 6.10 -14.25
N TYR A 326 -20.16 5.78 -13.97
CA TYR A 326 -21.17 5.53 -14.99
C TYR A 326 -21.62 6.79 -15.73
N LEU A 327 -21.79 7.92 -15.00
CA LEU A 327 -22.26 9.20 -15.55
C LEU A 327 -21.16 9.98 -16.27
N PHE A 328 -19.88 9.84 -15.83
CA PHE A 328 -18.77 10.66 -16.30
C PHE A 328 -17.56 9.83 -16.75
N PRO A 329 -17.72 8.74 -17.55
CA PRO A 329 -16.61 7.88 -17.93
C PRO A 329 -15.57 8.60 -18.81
N GLU A 330 -16.03 9.44 -19.74
CA GLU A 330 -15.15 10.17 -20.66
C GLU A 330 -14.26 11.18 -19.92
N GLN A 331 -14.82 11.91 -18.94
CA GLN A 331 -14.10 12.89 -18.13
C GLN A 331 -13.02 12.21 -17.27
N LEU A 332 -13.35 11.05 -16.69
CA LEU A 332 -12.39 10.28 -15.90
C LEU A 332 -11.27 9.68 -16.79
N LEU A 333 -11.61 9.18 -17.97
CA LEU A 333 -10.62 8.65 -18.92
C LEU A 333 -9.78 9.77 -19.53
N TRP A 334 -10.36 10.95 -19.74
CA TRP A 334 -9.61 12.13 -20.20
C TRP A 334 -8.45 12.49 -19.25
N ILE A 335 -8.60 12.24 -17.93
CA ILE A 335 -7.51 12.41 -16.94
C ILE A 335 -6.30 11.54 -17.30
N LEU A 336 -6.52 10.33 -17.83
CA LEU A 336 -5.44 9.39 -18.20
C LEU A 336 -4.81 9.72 -19.56
N GLY A 337 -5.53 10.42 -20.41
CA GLY A 337 -5.09 10.82 -21.76
C GLY A 337 -5.92 10.19 -22.88
N ASN A 338 -5.88 10.81 -24.07
CA ASN A 338 -6.74 10.45 -25.20
C ASN A 338 -6.57 9.00 -25.68
N GLN A 339 -5.40 8.41 -25.47
CA GLN A 339 -5.12 7.01 -25.84
C GLN A 339 -5.96 5.99 -25.04
N TYR A 340 -6.63 6.42 -23.96
CA TYR A 340 -7.47 5.59 -23.08
C TYR A 340 -8.97 5.92 -23.21
N SER A 341 -9.39 6.81 -24.12
CA SER A 341 -10.77 7.28 -24.27
C SER A 341 -11.82 6.17 -24.49
N ASN A 342 -11.42 5.10 -25.21
CA ASN A 342 -12.33 3.99 -25.56
C ASN A 342 -12.41 2.88 -24.48
N LEU A 343 -12.14 3.19 -23.21
CA LEU A 343 -12.08 2.21 -22.14
C LEU A 343 -13.22 2.33 -21.11
N SER A 344 -14.37 2.89 -21.49
CA SER A 344 -15.48 3.13 -20.55
C SER A 344 -15.94 1.85 -19.84
N ASP A 345 -16.14 0.74 -20.57
CA ASP A 345 -16.49 -0.55 -19.97
C ASP A 345 -15.39 -1.08 -19.03
N ALA A 346 -14.14 -0.98 -19.47
CA ALA A 346 -13.00 -1.43 -18.68
C ALA A 346 -12.81 -0.57 -17.43
N LEU A 347 -13.06 0.74 -17.50
CA LEU A 347 -13.06 1.64 -16.36
C LEU A 347 -14.10 1.19 -15.32
N PHE A 348 -15.34 0.95 -15.76
CA PHE A 348 -16.40 0.48 -14.88
C PHE A 348 -16.03 -0.81 -14.16
N LEU A 349 -15.53 -1.82 -14.89
CA LEU A 349 -15.08 -3.08 -14.30
C LEU A 349 -13.91 -2.90 -13.33
N SER A 350 -12.93 -2.07 -13.69
CA SER A 350 -11.75 -1.80 -12.84
C SER A 350 -12.14 -1.15 -11.52
N ILE A 351 -13.01 -0.14 -11.57
CA ILE A 351 -13.45 0.56 -10.35
C ILE A 351 -14.39 -0.32 -9.53
N ALA A 352 -15.26 -1.14 -10.16
CA ALA A 352 -16.08 -2.12 -9.45
C ALA A 352 -15.24 -3.11 -8.64
N GLY A 353 -14.18 -3.68 -9.24
CA GLY A 353 -13.23 -4.53 -8.53
C GLY A 353 -12.51 -3.80 -7.38
N SER A 354 -12.13 -2.55 -7.60
CA SER A 354 -11.50 -1.70 -6.58
C SER A 354 -12.45 -1.38 -5.41
N CYS A 355 -13.74 -1.16 -5.70
CA CYS A 355 -14.79 -0.95 -4.71
C CYS A 355 -15.01 -2.19 -3.83
N LEU A 356 -15.06 -3.39 -4.42
CA LEU A 356 -15.14 -4.65 -3.67
C LEU A 356 -13.91 -4.86 -2.77
N THR A 357 -12.73 -4.54 -3.30
CA THR A 357 -11.47 -4.61 -2.55
C THR A 357 -11.45 -3.62 -1.39
N LEU A 358 -11.97 -2.40 -1.58
CA LEU A 358 -12.12 -1.40 -0.52
C LEU A 358 -12.99 -1.93 0.63
N ILE A 359 -14.17 -2.47 0.32
CA ILE A 359 -15.08 -3.03 1.34
C ILE A 359 -14.38 -4.19 2.07
N SER A 360 -13.76 -5.12 1.34
CA SER A 360 -13.03 -6.24 1.91
C SER A 360 -11.91 -5.79 2.85
N GLY A 361 -11.12 -4.78 2.45
CA GLY A 361 -10.07 -4.19 3.25
C GLY A 361 -10.58 -3.53 4.52
N CYS A 362 -11.72 -2.84 4.45
CA CYS A 362 -12.37 -2.25 5.62
C CYS A 362 -12.87 -3.32 6.60
N ILE A 363 -13.51 -4.40 6.12
CA ILE A 363 -13.96 -5.52 6.95
C ILE A 363 -12.77 -6.23 7.62
N PHE A 364 -11.70 -6.48 6.86
CA PHE A 364 -10.47 -7.06 7.40
C PHE A 364 -9.88 -6.19 8.51
N THR A 365 -9.83 -4.88 8.32
CA THR A 365 -9.29 -3.94 9.31
C THR A 365 -10.16 -3.85 10.56
N LEU A 366 -11.50 -3.88 10.43
CA LEU A 366 -12.43 -3.95 11.56
C LEU A 366 -12.23 -5.24 12.36
N SER A 367 -12.15 -6.39 11.69
CA SER A 367 -11.93 -7.70 12.33
C SER A 367 -10.61 -7.72 13.10
N THR A 368 -9.53 -7.31 12.45
CA THR A 368 -8.20 -7.33 13.05
C THR A 368 -8.05 -6.34 14.21
N SER A 369 -8.79 -5.23 14.19
CA SER A 369 -8.79 -4.24 15.27
C SER A 369 -9.34 -4.80 16.59
N ARG A 370 -10.13 -5.87 16.53
CA ARG A 370 -10.64 -6.62 17.70
C ARG A 370 -9.88 -7.93 17.95
N GLY A 371 -8.75 -8.14 17.27
CA GLY A 371 -7.96 -9.37 17.39
C GLY A 371 -8.58 -10.58 16.65
N TRP A 372 -9.65 -10.38 15.86
CA TRP A 372 -10.25 -11.45 15.07
C TRP A 372 -9.49 -11.61 13.77
N VAL A 373 -8.72 -12.68 13.67
CA VAL A 373 -7.89 -12.97 12.49
C VAL A 373 -8.39 -14.27 11.88
N ILE A 374 -8.68 -14.23 10.57
CA ILE A 374 -9.02 -15.42 9.81
C ILE A 374 -7.80 -16.33 9.70
N ASN A 375 -8.01 -17.64 9.81
CA ASN A 375 -6.93 -18.60 9.69
C ASN A 375 -6.38 -18.60 8.24
N PRO A 376 -5.06 -18.33 8.05
CA PRO A 376 -4.44 -18.38 6.73
C PRO A 376 -4.62 -19.73 6.00
N ALA A 377 -4.72 -20.83 6.75
CA ALA A 377 -4.98 -22.16 6.17
C ALA A 377 -6.36 -22.28 5.51
N VAL A 378 -7.30 -21.35 5.78
CA VAL A 378 -8.60 -21.28 5.10
C VAL A 378 -8.58 -20.21 4.03
N SER A 379 -8.09 -19.01 4.36
CA SER A 379 -8.16 -17.89 3.43
C SER A 379 -7.26 -18.06 2.19
N ILE A 380 -6.07 -18.64 2.34
CA ILE A 380 -5.14 -18.82 1.23
C ILE A 380 -5.70 -19.81 0.20
N PRO A 381 -6.13 -21.06 0.56
CA PRO A 381 -6.69 -21.99 -0.41
C PRO A 381 -7.96 -21.46 -1.11
N VAL A 382 -8.87 -20.81 -0.38
CA VAL A 382 -10.10 -20.26 -0.98
C VAL A 382 -9.78 -19.20 -2.04
N ASN A 383 -8.85 -18.31 -1.74
CA ASN A 383 -8.44 -17.28 -2.71
C ASN A 383 -7.64 -17.87 -3.88
N LEU A 384 -6.80 -18.89 -3.66
CA LEU A 384 -6.11 -19.59 -4.75
C LEU A 384 -7.10 -20.31 -5.67
N LEU A 385 -8.10 -20.97 -5.11
CA LEU A 385 -9.18 -21.58 -5.88
C LEU A 385 -9.95 -20.54 -6.71
N ALA A 386 -10.21 -19.35 -6.15
CA ALA A 386 -10.82 -18.26 -6.90
C ALA A 386 -9.96 -17.80 -8.09
N VAL A 387 -8.64 -17.71 -7.90
CA VAL A 387 -7.71 -17.37 -8.99
C VAL A 387 -7.72 -18.46 -10.06
N ILE A 388 -7.60 -19.73 -9.68
CA ILE A 388 -7.61 -20.85 -10.62
C ILE A 388 -8.94 -20.90 -11.39
N ALA A 389 -10.06 -20.77 -10.69
CA ALA A 389 -11.38 -20.69 -11.33
C ALA A 389 -11.47 -19.50 -12.31
N GLY A 390 -10.91 -18.33 -11.94
CA GLY A 390 -10.86 -17.18 -12.82
C GLY A 390 -10.06 -17.42 -14.10
N ILE A 391 -8.91 -18.09 -14.01
CA ILE A 391 -8.09 -18.45 -15.17
C ILE A 391 -8.82 -19.44 -16.08
N LEU A 392 -9.59 -20.38 -15.51
CA LEU A 392 -10.31 -21.39 -16.28
C LEU A 392 -11.61 -20.85 -16.90
N LEU A 393 -12.29 -19.93 -16.26
CA LEU A 393 -13.61 -19.45 -16.66
C LEU A 393 -13.57 -18.15 -17.48
N MET A 394 -12.49 -17.36 -17.36
CA MET A 394 -12.38 -16.04 -17.99
C MET A 394 -11.26 -16.04 -19.04
N ASP A 395 -11.44 -15.25 -20.08
CA ASP A 395 -10.37 -15.00 -21.06
C ASP A 395 -9.35 -14.01 -20.50
N VAL A 396 -8.35 -14.54 -19.80
CA VAL A 396 -7.30 -13.74 -19.15
C VAL A 396 -6.32 -13.07 -20.13
N SER A 397 -6.43 -13.35 -21.43
CA SER A 397 -5.65 -12.67 -22.47
C SER A 397 -6.25 -11.31 -22.82
N SER A 398 -7.55 -11.12 -22.59
CA SER A 398 -8.27 -9.88 -22.84
C SER A 398 -8.31 -8.96 -21.63
N LEU A 399 -8.32 -7.64 -21.86
CA LEU A 399 -8.48 -6.63 -20.81
C LEU A 399 -9.78 -6.85 -20.01
N LYS A 400 -10.89 -7.11 -20.71
CA LYS A 400 -12.20 -7.31 -20.08
C LYS A 400 -12.22 -8.57 -19.21
N GLY A 401 -11.67 -9.68 -19.70
CA GLY A 401 -11.62 -10.93 -18.97
C GLY A 401 -10.78 -10.85 -17.70
N ILE A 402 -9.60 -10.20 -17.75
CA ILE A 402 -8.74 -10.04 -16.57
C ILE A 402 -9.39 -9.13 -15.51
N LEU A 403 -10.11 -8.07 -15.91
CA LEU A 403 -10.82 -7.20 -14.99
C LEU A 403 -12.04 -7.90 -14.36
N THR A 404 -12.75 -8.72 -15.14
CA THR A 404 -13.85 -9.56 -14.62
C THR A 404 -13.34 -10.60 -13.64
N MET A 405 -12.19 -11.22 -13.91
CA MET A 405 -11.51 -12.13 -12.98
C MET A 405 -11.19 -11.41 -11.65
N ASN A 406 -10.71 -10.16 -11.69
CA ASN A 406 -10.45 -9.38 -10.49
C ASN A 406 -11.71 -9.14 -9.66
N ILE A 407 -12.84 -8.84 -10.30
CA ILE A 407 -14.14 -8.68 -9.64
C ILE A 407 -14.54 -9.99 -8.94
N MET A 408 -14.38 -11.13 -9.61
CA MET A 408 -14.69 -12.44 -9.04
C MET A 408 -13.81 -12.74 -7.83
N ILE A 409 -12.50 -12.55 -7.91
CA ILE A 409 -11.56 -12.76 -6.79
C ILE A 409 -11.91 -11.84 -5.61
N ALA A 410 -12.14 -10.54 -5.88
CA ALA A 410 -12.52 -9.58 -4.85
C ALA A 410 -13.88 -9.93 -4.21
N GLY A 411 -14.84 -10.44 -5.00
CA GLY A 411 -16.14 -10.92 -4.52
C GLY A 411 -16.01 -12.13 -3.60
N VAL A 412 -15.23 -13.14 -3.98
CA VAL A 412 -14.95 -14.31 -3.13
C VAL A 412 -14.29 -13.91 -1.83
N GLN A 413 -13.30 -13.02 -1.88
CA GLN A 413 -12.63 -12.50 -0.69
C GLN A 413 -13.60 -11.72 0.22
N LEU A 414 -14.48 -10.91 -0.36
CA LEU A 414 -15.51 -10.18 0.38
C LEU A 414 -16.46 -11.13 1.11
N LEU A 415 -16.98 -12.15 0.41
CA LEU A 415 -17.89 -13.14 0.99
C LEU A 415 -17.22 -13.92 2.13
N LEU A 416 -15.96 -14.32 1.96
CA LEU A 416 -15.19 -15.01 2.97
C LEU A 416 -15.02 -14.16 4.24
N LEU A 417 -14.65 -12.88 4.09
CA LEU A 417 -14.45 -11.97 5.22
C LEU A 417 -15.77 -11.59 5.90
N LEU A 418 -16.84 -11.38 5.13
CA LEU A 418 -18.18 -11.12 5.68
C LEU A 418 -18.67 -12.32 6.49
N GLY A 419 -18.60 -13.53 5.94
CA GLY A 419 -19.00 -14.75 6.63
C GLY A 419 -18.23 -14.94 7.94
N PHE A 420 -16.89 -14.77 7.88
CA PHE A 420 -16.04 -14.85 9.08
C PHE A 420 -16.44 -13.81 10.14
N LEU A 421 -16.65 -12.56 9.75
CA LEU A 421 -17.00 -11.50 10.71
C LEU A 421 -18.40 -11.72 11.31
N ILE A 422 -19.38 -12.16 10.51
CA ILE A 422 -20.72 -12.47 11.00
C ILE A 422 -20.67 -13.59 12.03
N ILE A 423 -19.90 -14.65 11.80
CA ILE A 423 -19.70 -15.75 12.75
C ILE A 423 -19.09 -15.21 14.06
N LYS A 424 -18.05 -14.36 13.95
CA LYS A 424 -17.41 -13.76 15.13
C LYS A 424 -18.34 -12.83 15.90
N LEU A 425 -19.15 -12.02 15.23
CA LEU A 425 -20.14 -11.15 15.87
C LEU A 425 -21.24 -11.95 16.58
N LYS A 426 -21.68 -13.08 16.01
CA LYS A 426 -22.67 -13.95 16.65
C LYS A 426 -22.12 -14.68 17.89
N GLY A 427 -20.83 -14.94 17.94
CA GLY A 427 -20.14 -15.60 19.06
C GLY A 427 -19.65 -14.64 20.16
N VAL A 428 -19.98 -13.35 20.10
CA VAL A 428 -19.71 -12.42 21.21
C VAL A 428 -20.75 -12.66 22.28
N GLU A 429 -20.30 -13.07 23.48
CA GLU A 429 -21.10 -13.12 24.69
C GLU A 429 -21.27 -11.69 25.21
N ASP A 430 -22.48 -11.34 25.65
CA ASP A 430 -22.72 -10.06 26.28
C ASP A 430 -22.01 -10.05 27.64
N GLU A 431 -20.97 -9.25 27.80
CA GLU A 431 -20.38 -8.95 29.11
C GLU A 431 -21.46 -8.25 29.95
N GLN A 432 -21.90 -8.93 31.02
CA GLN A 432 -22.87 -8.42 32.00
C GLN A 432 -22.27 -7.25 32.78
#